data_1775a93ddf716e575c194e4defb0a335
#
_entry.id   1775a93ddf716e575c194e4defb0a335
#
_cell.length_a   1.000
_cell.length_b   1.000
_cell.length_c   1.000
_cell.angle_alpha   90.00
_cell.angle_beta   90.00
_cell.angle_gamma   90.00
#
_symmetry.space_group_name_H-M   'P 1'
#
loop_
_entity.id
_entity.type
_entity.pdbx_description
1 polymer ?
#
loop_
_entity_poly.entity_id
_entity_poly.type
_entity_poly.pdbx_seq_one_letter_code
_entity_poly.pdbx_strand_id
1 'polypeptide(L)'
;MKKILSVISSARGKASNSIRLQQEIIDKLQARYPESTVTVRDLVAQKYPHLEESHLTAFYVQEENDSPEYRLARTHSEQAIREIEEADILVIGVPIYNFSIPSALKAWIDHIVRSRKTFTVVDGRPEGLVKNKKVYLAVASGGVFSDGPYKSWDFAEPYLRHILGFIGLTDITVFRAEGFSVPGVQDVALQKGIESVAV
;
A
#
# COMPACT_ATOMS: atom_id res chain seq x y z
N MET A 1 -14.62 10.18 -14.19
CA MET A 1 -13.43 9.35 -14.51
C MET A 1 -12.74 9.00 -13.19
N LYS A 2 -12.51 7.71 -12.89
CA LYS A 2 -11.81 7.28 -11.67
C LYS A 2 -10.31 7.19 -11.91
N LYS A 3 -9.52 7.66 -10.95
CA LYS A 3 -8.05 7.53 -10.96
C LYS A 3 -7.64 6.41 -10.00
N ILE A 4 -6.95 5.42 -10.50
CA ILE A 4 -6.49 4.26 -9.74
C ILE A 4 -4.97 4.35 -9.55
N LEU A 5 -4.50 4.30 -8.31
CA LEU A 5 -3.08 4.17 -7.99
C LEU A 5 -2.77 2.70 -7.67
N SER A 6 -1.96 2.07 -8.52
CA SER A 6 -1.48 0.70 -8.36
C SER A 6 -0.10 0.70 -7.73
N VAL A 7 0.02 0.24 -6.47
CA VAL A 7 1.30 0.19 -5.73
C VAL A 7 1.84 -1.23 -5.73
N ILE A 8 2.96 -1.46 -6.39
CA ILE A 8 3.63 -2.76 -6.49
C ILE A 8 4.78 -2.80 -5.48
N SER A 9 4.80 -3.82 -4.62
CA SER A 9 5.85 -3.99 -3.61
C SER A 9 6.62 -5.32 -3.68
N SER A 10 6.25 -6.18 -4.64
CA SER A 10 6.85 -7.51 -4.77
C SER A 10 8.18 -7.50 -5.51
N ALA A 11 9.20 -8.08 -4.90
CA ALA A 11 10.51 -8.27 -5.54
C ALA A 11 10.54 -9.41 -6.59
N ARG A 12 9.45 -10.17 -6.77
CA ARG A 12 9.40 -11.33 -7.68
C ARG A 12 8.99 -10.98 -9.11
N GLY A 13 8.71 -9.72 -9.41
CA GLY A 13 8.31 -9.28 -10.75
C GLY A 13 7.11 -10.08 -11.28
N LYS A 14 7.15 -10.51 -12.54
CA LYS A 14 6.06 -11.26 -13.21
C LYS A 14 5.68 -12.58 -12.53
N ALA A 15 6.57 -13.17 -11.72
CA ALA A 15 6.30 -14.41 -10.98
C ALA A 15 5.54 -14.17 -9.66
N SER A 16 5.16 -12.93 -9.37
CA SER A 16 4.49 -12.57 -8.12
C SER A 16 3.00 -12.84 -8.14
N ASN A 17 2.53 -13.63 -7.16
CA ASN A 17 1.11 -13.89 -7.00
C ASN A 17 0.33 -12.66 -6.50
N SER A 18 0.96 -11.79 -5.69
CA SER A 18 0.31 -10.54 -5.28
C SER A 18 0.11 -9.57 -6.45
N ILE A 19 1.05 -9.52 -7.40
CA ILE A 19 0.89 -8.71 -8.63
C ILE A 19 -0.23 -9.29 -9.51
N ARG A 20 -0.33 -10.62 -9.63
CA ARG A 20 -1.40 -11.27 -10.42
C ARG A 20 -2.78 -11.01 -9.80
N LEU A 21 -2.90 -11.13 -8.48
CA LEU A 21 -4.13 -10.80 -7.76
C LEU A 21 -4.47 -9.30 -7.87
N GLN A 22 -3.47 -8.44 -7.75
CA GLN A 22 -3.60 -6.99 -7.91
C GLN A 22 -4.10 -6.62 -9.32
N GLN A 23 -3.58 -7.28 -10.36
CA GLN A 23 -4.01 -7.05 -11.73
C GLN A 23 -5.48 -7.44 -11.92
N GLU A 24 -5.93 -8.55 -11.36
CA GLU A 24 -7.35 -8.95 -11.41
C GLU A 24 -8.27 -7.89 -10.78
N ILE A 25 -7.85 -7.31 -9.64
CA ILE A 25 -8.61 -6.21 -9.00
C ILE A 25 -8.69 -5.01 -9.96
N ILE A 26 -7.57 -4.66 -10.60
CA ILE A 26 -7.50 -3.52 -11.54
C ILE A 26 -8.38 -3.79 -12.76
N ASP A 27 -8.33 -4.98 -13.34
CA ASP A 27 -9.12 -5.35 -14.52
C ASP A 27 -10.62 -5.25 -14.24
N LYS A 28 -11.07 -5.74 -13.08
CA LYS A 28 -12.48 -5.62 -12.65
C LYS A 28 -12.88 -4.17 -12.38
N LEU A 29 -11.97 -3.36 -11.80
CA LEU A 29 -12.22 -1.93 -11.62
C LEU A 29 -12.33 -1.20 -12.95
N GLN A 30 -11.49 -1.51 -13.93
CA GLN A 30 -11.56 -0.93 -15.27
C GLN A 30 -12.81 -1.38 -16.03
N ALA A 31 -13.25 -2.62 -15.85
CA ALA A 31 -14.53 -3.09 -16.39
C ALA A 31 -15.73 -2.32 -15.78
N ARG A 32 -15.69 -2.05 -14.47
CA ARG A 32 -16.71 -1.26 -13.77
C ARG A 32 -16.65 0.24 -14.10
N TYR A 33 -15.44 0.76 -14.33
CA TYR A 33 -15.17 2.16 -14.63
C TYR A 33 -14.35 2.27 -15.94
N PRO A 34 -14.94 2.12 -17.11
CA PRO A 34 -14.22 2.02 -18.39
C PRO A 34 -13.32 3.21 -18.72
N GLU A 35 -13.66 4.41 -18.22
CA GLU A 35 -12.87 5.63 -18.40
C GLU A 35 -11.81 5.86 -17.31
N SER A 36 -11.58 4.86 -16.46
CA SER A 36 -10.58 5.01 -15.39
C SER A 36 -9.15 5.02 -15.94
N THR A 37 -8.28 5.74 -15.24
CA THR A 37 -6.84 5.74 -15.51
C THR A 37 -6.10 5.03 -14.40
N VAL A 38 -5.01 4.32 -14.75
CA VAL A 38 -4.17 3.61 -13.79
C VAL A 38 -2.78 4.21 -13.79
N THR A 39 -2.36 4.74 -12.64
CA THR A 39 -0.98 5.14 -12.39
C THR A 39 -0.28 4.00 -11.63
N VAL A 40 0.86 3.55 -12.11
CA VAL A 40 1.62 2.47 -11.48
C VAL A 40 2.81 3.03 -10.71
N ARG A 41 2.89 2.68 -9.43
CA ARG A 41 4.04 2.93 -8.57
C ARG A 41 4.71 1.61 -8.21
N ASP A 42 5.79 1.28 -8.91
CA ASP A 42 6.60 0.08 -8.62
C ASP A 42 7.72 0.45 -7.64
N LEU A 43 7.57 0.03 -6.39
CA LEU A 43 8.49 0.34 -5.29
C LEU A 43 9.81 -0.46 -5.37
N VAL A 44 9.88 -1.45 -6.24
CA VAL A 44 11.11 -2.22 -6.46
C VAL A 44 11.94 -1.58 -7.56
N ALA A 45 11.29 -1.11 -8.62
CA ALA A 45 11.94 -0.41 -9.73
C ALA A 45 12.30 1.04 -9.35
N GLN A 46 11.42 1.71 -8.61
CA GLN A 46 11.60 3.09 -8.13
C GLN A 46 11.69 3.07 -6.60
N LYS A 47 12.90 2.80 -6.10
CA LYS A 47 13.14 2.61 -4.68
C LYS A 47 12.93 3.89 -3.88
N TYR A 48 12.20 3.76 -2.78
CA TYR A 48 12.14 4.79 -1.74
C TYR A 48 13.34 4.59 -0.80
N PRO A 49 14.10 5.64 -0.47
CA PRO A 49 15.18 5.54 0.51
C PRO A 49 14.61 5.19 1.89
N HIS A 50 15.40 4.53 2.72
CA HIS A 50 15.10 4.48 4.14
C HIS A 50 15.12 5.90 4.72
N LEU A 51 14.33 6.13 5.79
CA LEU A 51 14.39 7.43 6.46
C LEU A 51 15.78 7.66 7.07
N GLU A 52 16.30 8.83 6.79
CA GLU A 52 17.56 9.37 7.33
C GLU A 52 17.28 10.68 8.05
N GLU A 53 18.24 11.20 8.81
CA GLU A 53 18.12 12.46 9.54
C GLU A 53 17.72 13.63 8.62
N SER A 54 18.27 13.66 7.41
CA SER A 54 17.94 14.67 6.38
C SER A 54 16.47 14.69 6.00
N HIS A 55 15.85 13.51 5.86
CA HIS A 55 14.42 13.37 5.58
C HIS A 55 13.57 13.86 6.76
N LEU A 56 13.91 13.39 7.98
CA LEU A 56 13.18 13.76 9.19
C LEU A 56 13.25 15.26 9.45
N THR A 57 14.43 15.86 9.34
CA THR A 57 14.60 17.31 9.47
C THR A 57 13.76 18.06 8.44
N ALA A 58 13.83 17.65 7.16
CA ALA A 58 13.10 18.27 6.08
C ALA A 58 11.57 18.17 6.24
N PHE A 59 11.06 17.12 6.89
CA PHE A 59 9.62 16.94 7.12
C PHE A 59 9.03 17.95 8.12
N TYR A 60 9.84 18.51 9.00
CA TYR A 60 9.42 19.45 10.05
C TYR A 60 9.85 20.89 9.82
N VAL A 61 10.68 21.15 8.80
CA VAL A 61 11.13 22.50 8.47
C VAL A 61 9.92 23.38 8.10
N GLN A 62 9.92 24.61 8.60
CA GLN A 62 8.92 25.63 8.28
C GLN A 62 9.26 26.31 6.95
N GLU A 63 8.24 26.84 6.26
CA GLU A 63 8.39 27.40 4.90
C GLU A 63 9.46 28.50 4.81
N GLU A 64 9.56 29.33 5.83
CA GLU A 64 10.55 30.43 5.90
C GLU A 64 12.01 29.93 5.97
N ASN A 65 12.21 28.70 6.42
CA ASN A 65 13.54 28.06 6.54
C ASN A 65 13.78 26.99 5.47
N ASP A 66 12.90 26.89 4.47
CA ASP A 66 13.01 25.87 3.44
C ASP A 66 14.18 26.12 2.49
N SER A 67 15.01 25.10 2.29
CA SER A 67 16.20 25.14 1.43
C SER A 67 16.07 24.18 0.23
N PRO A 68 16.89 24.37 -0.84
CA PRO A 68 16.94 23.39 -1.93
C PRO A 68 17.25 21.97 -1.46
N GLU A 69 18.08 21.79 -0.43
CA GLU A 69 18.44 20.50 0.16
C GLU A 69 17.23 19.85 0.85
N TYR A 70 16.45 20.60 1.61
CA TYR A 70 15.23 20.09 2.24
C TYR A 70 14.16 19.74 1.20
N ARG A 71 14.03 20.51 0.13
CA ARG A 71 13.13 20.18 -0.98
C ARG A 71 13.55 18.88 -1.67
N LEU A 72 14.85 18.69 -1.90
CA LEU A 72 15.40 17.46 -2.47
C LEU A 72 15.12 16.25 -1.57
N ALA A 73 15.36 16.37 -0.27
CA ALA A 73 15.08 15.32 0.72
C ALA A 73 13.59 14.93 0.76
N ARG A 74 12.67 15.86 0.52
CA ARG A 74 11.23 15.59 0.50
C ARG A 74 10.70 15.06 -0.83
N THR A 75 11.47 15.04 -1.90
CA THR A 75 10.98 14.74 -3.27
C THR A 75 10.17 13.46 -3.34
N HIS A 76 10.67 12.35 -2.78
CA HIS A 76 9.97 11.07 -2.78
C HIS A 76 8.65 11.14 -2.00
N SER A 77 8.68 11.77 -0.83
CA SER A 77 7.50 11.92 0.01
C SER A 77 6.42 12.78 -0.64
N GLU A 78 6.80 13.94 -1.16
CA GLU A 78 5.86 14.85 -1.84
C GLU A 78 5.23 14.19 -3.08
N GLN A 79 6.01 13.43 -3.83
CA GLN A 79 5.50 12.69 -4.98
C GLN A 79 4.50 11.61 -4.56
N ALA A 80 4.85 10.79 -3.55
CA ALA A 80 3.98 9.71 -3.08
C ALA A 80 2.65 10.24 -2.50
N ILE A 81 2.72 11.31 -1.71
CA ILE A 81 1.52 11.94 -1.13
C ILE A 81 0.64 12.50 -2.24
N ARG A 82 1.19 13.21 -3.21
CA ARG A 82 0.44 13.74 -4.37
C ARG A 82 -0.27 12.62 -5.14
N GLU A 83 0.40 11.51 -5.42
CA GLU A 83 -0.20 10.37 -6.10
C GLU A 83 -1.39 9.78 -5.32
N ILE A 84 -1.27 9.71 -3.99
CA ILE A 84 -2.38 9.30 -3.14
C ILE A 84 -3.51 10.32 -3.18
N GLU A 85 -3.21 11.61 -3.07
CA GLU A 85 -4.21 12.68 -3.10
C GLU A 85 -5.00 12.72 -4.41
N GLU A 86 -4.32 12.49 -5.53
CA GLU A 86 -4.94 12.46 -6.86
C GLU A 86 -5.77 11.20 -7.14
N ALA A 87 -5.49 10.09 -6.46
CA ALA A 87 -6.19 8.85 -6.68
C ALA A 87 -7.56 8.82 -5.99
N ASP A 88 -8.56 8.22 -6.63
CA ASP A 88 -9.83 7.83 -5.99
C ASP A 88 -9.74 6.46 -5.34
N ILE A 89 -8.95 5.57 -5.93
CA ILE A 89 -8.80 4.18 -5.53
C ILE A 89 -7.32 3.82 -5.45
N LEU A 90 -6.92 3.17 -4.38
CA LEU A 90 -5.60 2.57 -4.23
C LEU A 90 -5.70 1.05 -4.32
N VAL A 91 -4.85 0.41 -5.11
CA VAL A 91 -4.70 -1.05 -5.16
C VAL A 91 -3.26 -1.38 -4.80
N ILE A 92 -3.06 -2.00 -3.65
CA ILE A 92 -1.72 -2.26 -3.08
C ILE A 92 -1.44 -3.75 -3.11
N GLY A 93 -0.43 -4.16 -3.88
CA GLY A 93 0.06 -5.54 -3.90
C GLY A 93 0.95 -5.83 -2.69
N VAL A 94 0.58 -6.81 -1.88
CA VAL A 94 1.21 -7.12 -0.59
C VAL A 94 1.63 -8.59 -0.52
N PRO A 95 2.82 -8.96 -1.00
CA PRO A 95 3.36 -10.27 -0.66
C PRO A 95 3.78 -10.28 0.81
N ILE A 96 3.45 -11.33 1.54
CA ILE A 96 3.94 -11.50 2.90
C ILE A 96 5.35 -12.11 2.84
N TYR A 97 6.34 -11.38 3.32
CA TYR A 97 7.71 -11.83 3.52
C TYR A 97 8.04 -11.83 5.00
N ASN A 98 8.51 -12.96 5.53
CA ASN A 98 8.86 -13.10 6.95
C ASN A 98 7.74 -12.58 7.88
N PHE A 99 6.49 -12.99 7.60
CA PHE A 99 5.26 -12.67 8.34
C PHE A 99 4.78 -11.21 8.27
N SER A 100 5.43 -10.35 7.51
CA SER A 100 5.10 -8.92 7.43
C SER A 100 5.13 -8.39 5.99
N ILE A 101 4.96 -7.09 5.84
CA ILE A 101 5.05 -6.38 4.57
C ILE A 101 6.49 -6.33 4.05
N PRO A 102 6.71 -6.23 2.72
CA PRO A 102 8.03 -6.00 2.17
C PRO A 102 8.68 -4.70 2.68
N SER A 103 10.00 -4.70 2.83
CA SER A 103 10.75 -3.51 3.22
C SER A 103 10.55 -2.32 2.27
N ALA A 104 10.39 -2.58 0.98
CA ALA A 104 10.07 -1.54 -0.01
C ALA A 104 8.72 -0.87 0.27
N LEU A 105 7.70 -1.64 0.69
CA LEU A 105 6.40 -1.09 1.08
C LEU A 105 6.52 -0.29 2.39
N LYS A 106 7.30 -0.78 3.34
CA LYS A 106 7.56 -0.06 4.60
C LYS A 106 8.25 1.28 4.34
N ALA A 107 9.28 1.30 3.49
CA ALA A 107 9.97 2.54 3.12
C ALA A 107 9.00 3.57 2.49
N TRP A 108 8.12 3.13 1.56
CA TRP A 108 7.10 4.00 0.98
C TRP A 108 6.13 4.53 2.05
N ILE A 109 5.66 3.67 2.98
CA ILE A 109 4.78 4.08 4.08
C ILE A 109 5.45 5.13 4.96
N ASP A 110 6.74 5.00 5.25
CA ASP A 110 7.48 5.96 6.06
C ASP A 110 7.57 7.35 5.38
N HIS A 111 7.52 7.41 4.06
CA HIS A 111 7.47 8.67 3.31
C HIS A 111 6.08 9.28 3.19
N ILE A 112 5.00 8.50 3.33
CA ILE A 112 3.63 9.03 3.21
C ILE A 112 2.99 9.39 4.55
N VAL A 113 3.48 8.83 5.67
CA VAL A 113 2.94 9.16 7.00
C VAL A 113 3.62 10.42 7.52
N ARG A 114 3.04 11.57 7.17
CA ARG A 114 3.63 12.88 7.47
C ARG A 114 2.65 13.79 8.21
N SER A 115 3.14 14.36 9.32
CA SER A 115 2.41 15.38 10.07
C SER A 115 2.08 16.60 9.17
N ARG A 116 0.88 17.12 9.31
CA ARG A 116 0.32 18.27 8.56
C ARG A 116 0.16 18.03 7.06
N LYS A 117 0.43 16.81 6.57
CA LYS A 117 0.23 16.39 5.17
C LYS A 117 -0.83 15.30 5.08
N THR A 118 -0.58 14.15 5.71
CA THR A 118 -1.49 13.01 5.68
C THR A 118 -2.19 12.75 7.02
N PHE A 119 -1.70 13.33 8.09
CA PHE A 119 -2.39 13.38 9.38
C PHE A 119 -2.08 14.68 10.12
N THR A 120 -2.92 15.01 11.10
CA THR A 120 -2.71 16.12 12.04
C THR A 120 -3.09 15.70 13.45
N VAL A 121 -2.91 16.59 14.41
CA VAL A 121 -3.37 16.37 15.80
C VAL A 121 -4.36 17.48 16.15
N VAL A 122 -5.58 17.09 16.49
CA VAL A 122 -6.66 17.98 16.93
C VAL A 122 -7.06 17.58 18.35
N ASP A 123 -7.02 18.49 19.29
CA ASP A 123 -7.33 18.25 20.70
C ASP A 123 -6.58 17.05 21.31
N GLY A 124 -5.29 16.92 20.97
CA GLY A 124 -4.42 15.84 21.44
C GLY A 124 -4.68 14.47 20.79
N ARG A 125 -5.53 14.38 19.77
CA ARG A 125 -5.86 13.15 19.05
C ARG A 125 -5.41 13.21 17.60
N PRO A 126 -4.81 12.14 17.07
CA PRO A 126 -4.47 12.09 15.65
C PRO A 126 -5.73 12.05 14.78
N GLU A 127 -5.74 12.84 13.73
CA GLU A 127 -6.76 12.85 12.68
C GLU A 127 -6.11 12.66 11.32
N GLY A 128 -6.56 11.65 10.56
CA GLY A 128 -6.11 11.40 9.19
C GLY A 128 -6.72 12.40 8.22
N LEU A 129 -5.91 12.90 7.30
CA LEU A 129 -6.29 13.92 6.33
C LEU A 129 -6.64 13.35 4.95
N VAL A 130 -6.23 12.13 4.65
CA VAL A 130 -6.49 11.45 3.37
C VAL A 130 -7.85 10.76 3.43
N LYS A 131 -8.90 11.44 2.93
CA LYS A 131 -10.30 10.98 3.07
C LYS A 131 -10.92 10.62 1.72
N ASN A 132 -12.05 9.89 1.77
CA ASN A 132 -12.91 9.59 0.61
C ASN A 132 -12.22 8.77 -0.49
N LYS A 133 -11.36 7.84 -0.11
CA LYS A 133 -10.66 6.94 -1.03
C LYS A 133 -10.93 5.50 -0.66
N LYS A 134 -11.06 4.65 -1.68
CA LYS A 134 -11.19 3.19 -1.53
C LYS A 134 -9.82 2.55 -1.61
N VAL A 135 -9.52 1.62 -0.71
CA VAL A 135 -8.27 0.85 -0.73
C VAL A 135 -8.58 -0.63 -0.91
N TYR A 136 -7.88 -1.26 -1.85
CA TYR A 136 -7.84 -2.70 -2.02
C TYR A 136 -6.44 -3.23 -1.73
N LEU A 137 -6.34 -4.22 -0.85
CA LEU A 137 -5.08 -4.92 -0.57
C LEU A 137 -5.11 -6.28 -1.26
N ALA A 138 -4.16 -6.53 -2.17
CA ALA A 138 -3.95 -7.81 -2.83
C ALA A 138 -2.87 -8.59 -2.08
N VAL A 139 -3.26 -9.33 -1.05
CA VAL A 139 -2.35 -10.06 -0.16
C VAL A 139 -2.04 -11.44 -0.72
N ALA A 140 -0.75 -11.81 -0.76
CA ALA A 140 -0.32 -13.15 -1.17
C ALA A 140 0.71 -13.73 -0.19
N SER A 141 0.52 -15.00 0.22
CA SER A 141 1.37 -15.64 1.22
C SER A 141 1.58 -17.14 1.00
N GLY A 142 2.76 -17.64 1.41
CA GLY A 142 3.07 -19.07 1.39
C GLY A 142 2.18 -19.86 2.35
N GLY A 143 1.96 -19.35 3.57
CA GLY A 143 1.04 -19.91 4.55
C GLY A 143 -0.38 -19.41 4.39
N VAL A 144 -1.31 -19.96 5.18
CA VAL A 144 -2.66 -19.43 5.38
C VAL A 144 -2.67 -18.65 6.69
N PHE A 145 -2.90 -17.34 6.63
CA PHE A 145 -2.88 -16.45 7.78
C PHE A 145 -4.23 -15.72 8.01
N SER A 146 -5.20 -15.88 7.12
CA SER A 146 -6.54 -15.32 7.32
C SER A 146 -7.35 -16.06 8.37
N ASP A 147 -7.05 -17.33 8.57
CA ASP A 147 -7.77 -18.24 9.49
C ASP A 147 -6.84 -19.33 10.05
N GLY A 148 -7.37 -20.13 11.02
CA GLY A 148 -6.69 -21.26 11.60
C GLY A 148 -5.57 -20.89 12.60
N PRO A 149 -4.68 -21.85 12.92
CA PRO A 149 -3.73 -21.73 14.03
C PRO A 149 -2.65 -20.65 13.81
N TYR A 150 -2.41 -20.27 12.57
CA TYR A 150 -1.36 -19.28 12.22
C TYR A 150 -1.92 -17.87 11.98
N LYS A 151 -3.19 -17.61 12.27
CA LYS A 151 -3.83 -16.29 12.11
C LYS A 151 -3.09 -15.18 12.89
N SER A 152 -2.60 -15.49 14.08
CA SER A 152 -1.82 -14.55 14.91
C SER A 152 -0.44 -14.20 14.35
N TRP A 153 0.00 -14.89 13.29
CA TRP A 153 1.28 -14.62 12.63
C TRP A 153 1.15 -13.65 11.45
N ASP A 154 -0.07 -13.17 11.18
CA ASP A 154 -0.28 -12.08 10.21
C ASP A 154 0.07 -10.74 10.85
N PHE A 155 1.25 -10.22 10.54
CA PHE A 155 1.67 -8.87 10.90
C PHE A 155 1.55 -7.89 9.71
N ALA A 156 1.03 -8.34 8.57
CA ALA A 156 0.90 -7.50 7.37
C ALA A 156 -0.45 -6.77 7.34
N GLU A 157 -1.58 -7.48 7.31
CA GLU A 157 -2.90 -6.84 7.23
C GLU A 157 -3.22 -5.97 8.46
N PRO A 158 -3.04 -6.42 9.71
CA PRO A 158 -3.32 -5.59 10.88
C PRO A 158 -2.48 -4.30 10.90
N TYR A 159 -1.21 -4.39 10.53
CA TYR A 159 -0.34 -3.21 10.41
C TYR A 159 -0.84 -2.25 9.32
N LEU A 160 -1.16 -2.76 8.13
CA LEU A 160 -1.64 -1.91 7.04
C LEU A 160 -2.98 -1.25 7.36
N ARG A 161 -3.91 -1.98 7.96
CA ARG A 161 -5.18 -1.38 8.41
C ARG A 161 -4.96 -0.26 9.41
N HIS A 162 -4.04 -0.47 10.36
CA HIS A 162 -3.73 0.54 11.37
C HIS A 162 -3.10 1.78 10.75
N ILE A 163 -2.01 1.61 9.98
CA ILE A 163 -1.24 2.75 9.48
C ILE A 163 -1.95 3.54 8.37
N LEU A 164 -2.68 2.84 7.49
CA LEU A 164 -3.49 3.48 6.45
C LEU A 164 -4.70 4.19 7.08
N GLY A 165 -5.35 3.56 8.08
CA GLY A 165 -6.42 4.18 8.85
C GLY A 165 -5.95 5.42 9.61
N PHE A 166 -4.74 5.40 10.16
CA PHE A 166 -4.12 6.54 10.85
C PHE A 166 -4.02 7.78 9.95
N ILE A 167 -3.71 7.62 8.68
CA ILE A 167 -3.68 8.73 7.71
C ILE A 167 -5.05 9.05 7.10
N GLY A 168 -6.11 8.30 7.45
CA GLY A 168 -7.49 8.57 7.03
C GLY A 168 -8.05 7.62 5.95
N LEU A 169 -7.27 6.65 5.48
CA LEU A 169 -7.71 5.63 4.52
C LEU A 169 -8.41 4.48 5.27
N THR A 170 -9.69 4.63 5.55
CA THR A 170 -10.47 3.70 6.40
C THR A 170 -11.29 2.69 5.63
N ASP A 171 -11.66 2.98 4.36
CA ASP A 171 -12.41 2.05 3.52
C ASP A 171 -11.45 1.05 2.84
N ILE A 172 -11.10 -0.02 3.56
CA ILE A 172 -10.11 -1.02 3.14
C ILE A 172 -10.78 -2.38 2.94
N THR A 173 -10.70 -2.89 1.71
CA THR A 173 -11.07 -4.27 1.36
C THR A 173 -9.81 -5.09 1.08
N VAL A 174 -9.77 -6.33 1.58
CA VAL A 174 -8.63 -7.23 1.42
C VAL A 174 -9.05 -8.44 0.62
N PHE A 175 -8.30 -8.73 -0.44
CA PHE A 175 -8.39 -9.98 -1.17
C PHE A 175 -7.10 -10.77 -0.94
N ARG A 176 -7.23 -12.09 -0.78
CA ARG A 176 -6.12 -12.95 -0.38
C ARG A 176 -5.97 -14.13 -1.33
N ALA A 177 -4.71 -14.40 -1.69
CA ALA A 177 -4.28 -15.63 -2.30
C ALA A 177 -3.24 -16.27 -1.37
N GLU A 178 -3.65 -17.27 -0.59
CA GLU A 178 -2.88 -17.84 0.51
C GLU A 178 -2.64 -19.34 0.33
N GLY A 179 -1.57 -19.85 0.95
CA GLY A 179 -1.29 -21.27 0.99
C GLY A 179 -0.39 -21.75 -0.16
N PHE A 180 0.40 -20.88 -0.79
CA PHE A 180 1.31 -21.29 -1.88
C PHE A 180 2.42 -22.26 -1.46
N SER A 181 2.65 -22.46 -0.15
CA SER A 181 3.56 -23.44 0.41
C SER A 181 2.84 -24.56 1.18
N VAL A 182 1.51 -24.65 1.08
CA VAL A 182 0.70 -25.64 1.77
C VAL A 182 0.31 -26.75 0.80
N PRO A 183 0.75 -28.01 1.03
CA PRO A 183 0.37 -29.14 0.18
C PRO A 183 -1.15 -29.28 0.03
N GLY A 184 -1.62 -29.48 -1.21
CA GLY A 184 -3.06 -29.60 -1.52
C GLY A 184 -3.82 -28.28 -1.61
N VAL A 185 -3.22 -27.15 -1.22
CA VAL A 185 -3.80 -25.80 -1.36
C VAL A 185 -3.10 -24.98 -2.44
N GLN A 186 -1.80 -25.16 -2.60
CA GLN A 186 -0.92 -24.39 -3.47
C GLN A 186 -1.42 -24.27 -4.92
N ASP A 187 -1.97 -25.35 -5.48
CA ASP A 187 -2.37 -25.43 -6.88
C ASP A 187 -3.63 -24.60 -7.18
N VAL A 188 -4.45 -24.32 -6.17
CA VAL A 188 -5.70 -23.56 -6.29
C VAL A 188 -5.66 -22.19 -5.59
N ALA A 189 -4.60 -21.89 -4.86
CA ALA A 189 -4.49 -20.71 -4.01
C ALA A 189 -4.72 -19.39 -4.79
N LEU A 190 -4.09 -19.25 -5.94
CA LEU A 190 -4.25 -18.03 -6.76
C LEU A 190 -5.65 -17.95 -7.36
N GLN A 191 -6.17 -19.06 -7.89
CA GLN A 191 -7.50 -19.10 -8.52
C GLN A 191 -8.59 -18.72 -7.51
N LYS A 192 -8.54 -19.27 -6.30
CA LYS A 192 -9.46 -18.89 -5.21
C LYS A 192 -9.37 -17.41 -4.85
N GLY A 193 -8.15 -16.87 -4.80
CA GLY A 193 -7.95 -15.45 -4.58
C GLY A 193 -8.59 -14.58 -5.67
N ILE A 194 -8.39 -14.92 -6.93
CA ILE A 194 -8.97 -14.24 -8.10
C ILE A 194 -10.50 -14.32 -8.09
N GLU A 195 -11.07 -15.49 -7.82
CA GLU A 195 -12.52 -15.70 -7.76
C GLU A 195 -13.18 -14.91 -6.63
N SER A 196 -12.47 -14.66 -5.54
CA SER A 196 -12.98 -13.87 -4.40
C SER A 196 -13.09 -12.36 -4.70
N VAL A 197 -12.45 -11.86 -5.76
CA VAL A 197 -12.43 -10.41 -6.07
C VAL A 197 -13.82 -9.93 -6.44
N ALA A 198 -14.37 -9.04 -5.61
CA ALA A 198 -15.62 -8.30 -5.82
C ALA A 198 -15.37 -6.80 -5.61
N VAL A 199 -15.48 -5.98 -6.67
CA VAL A 199 -15.18 -4.53 -6.67
C VAL A 199 -16.37 -3.69 -7.12
#